data_4698bdcba14311c6c2583d60c2441262
#
_entry.id   4698bdcba14311c6c2583d60c2441262
#
_cell.length_a   1.000
_cell.length_b   1.000
_cell.length_c   1.000
_cell.angle_alpha   90.00
_cell.angle_beta   90.00
_cell.angle_gamma   90.00
#
_symmetry.space_group_name_H-M   'P 1'
#
loop_
_entity.id
_entity.type
_entity.pdbx_description
1 polymer ?
#
loop_
_entity_poly.entity_id
_entity_poly.type
_entity_poly.pdbx_seq_one_letter_code
_entity_poly.pdbx_strand_id
1 'polypeptide(L)'
;MRLYSPQALAFLGDAVYELLVRERIVLKANRPVSELHLQAVEQVRASYQSQAYAVIEPLLTEEEAAALKRGRNLNSVKPPKNGNVRDYRRATGLESLFGYL
;
A
#
# COMPACT_ATOMS: atom_id res chain seq x y z
N MET A 1 16.65 3.85 5.78
CA MET A 1 15.34 4.33 5.31
C MET A 1 14.74 5.48 6.10
N ARG A 2 15.16 5.69 7.34
CA ARG A 2 14.66 6.82 8.14
C ARG A 2 14.93 8.20 7.55
N LEU A 3 15.97 8.33 6.71
CA LEU A 3 16.33 9.61 6.09
C LEU A 3 15.43 10.00 4.92
N TYR A 4 14.61 9.09 4.45
CA TYR A 4 13.73 9.35 3.31
C TYR A 4 12.38 9.87 3.79
N SER A 5 11.79 10.78 3.02
CA SER A 5 10.48 11.32 3.33
C SER A 5 9.39 10.24 3.22
N PRO A 6 8.28 10.39 3.95
CA PRO A 6 7.14 9.47 3.77
C PRO A 6 6.64 9.40 2.33
N GLN A 7 6.71 10.51 1.60
CA GLN A 7 6.31 10.54 0.19
C GLN A 7 7.21 9.67 -0.67
N ALA A 8 8.53 9.75 -0.46
CA ALA A 8 9.48 8.92 -1.19
C ALA A 8 9.29 7.44 -0.85
N LEU A 9 9.06 7.14 0.42
CA LEU A 9 8.80 5.76 0.86
C LEU A 9 7.49 5.22 0.27
N ALA A 10 6.45 6.05 0.21
CA ALA A 10 5.19 5.65 -0.39
C ALA A 10 5.35 5.37 -1.89
N PHE A 11 6.11 6.20 -2.59
CA PHE A 11 6.40 6.00 -4.00
C PHE A 11 7.10 4.67 -4.26
N LEU A 12 8.12 4.36 -3.46
CA LEU A 12 8.84 3.10 -3.56
C LEU A 12 7.94 1.93 -3.14
N GLY A 13 7.21 2.12 -2.06
CA GLY A 13 6.34 1.08 -1.49
C GLY A 13 5.20 0.68 -2.41
N ASP A 14 4.72 1.60 -3.24
CA ASP A 14 3.71 1.28 -4.25
C ASP A 14 4.21 0.19 -5.19
N ALA A 15 5.45 0.31 -5.67
CA ALA A 15 6.05 -0.69 -6.54
C ALA A 15 6.29 -2.01 -5.82
N VAL A 16 6.75 -1.96 -4.57
CA VAL A 16 6.97 -3.15 -3.75
C VAL A 16 5.66 -3.89 -3.48
N TYR A 17 4.63 -3.16 -3.09
CA TYR A 17 3.31 -3.73 -2.84
C TYR A 17 2.75 -4.40 -4.09
N GLU A 18 2.83 -3.73 -5.23
CA GLU A 18 2.34 -4.25 -6.49
C GLU A 18 3.10 -5.52 -6.91
N LEU A 19 4.41 -5.54 -6.72
CA LEU A 19 5.21 -6.72 -7.00
C LEU A 19 4.76 -7.91 -6.17
N LEU A 20 4.56 -7.71 -4.86
CA LEU A 20 4.11 -8.76 -3.96
C LEU A 20 2.72 -9.28 -4.33
N VAL A 21 1.81 -8.38 -4.71
CA VAL A 21 0.47 -8.75 -5.15
C VAL A 21 0.53 -9.60 -6.41
N ARG A 22 1.30 -9.17 -7.41
CA ARG A 22 1.44 -9.89 -8.67
C ARG A 22 2.10 -11.25 -8.47
N GLU A 23 3.14 -11.31 -7.65
CA GLU A 23 3.81 -12.56 -7.32
C GLU A 23 2.84 -13.56 -6.69
N ARG A 24 2.06 -13.11 -5.72
CA ARG A 24 1.08 -13.95 -5.05
C ARG A 24 0.03 -14.50 -6.02
N ILE A 25 -0.45 -13.67 -6.93
CA ILE A 25 -1.45 -14.08 -7.92
C ILE A 25 -0.89 -15.13 -8.85
N VAL A 26 0.33 -14.91 -9.36
CA VAL A 26 0.98 -15.84 -10.29
C VAL A 26 1.26 -17.19 -9.62
N LEU A 27 1.75 -17.17 -8.38
CA LEU A 27 2.05 -18.39 -7.65
C LEU A 27 0.81 -19.19 -7.30
N LYS A 28 -0.34 -18.52 -7.16
CA LYS A 28 -1.60 -19.17 -6.82
C LYS A 28 -2.18 -19.96 -7.99
N ALA A 29 -2.12 -19.42 -9.22
CA ALA A 29 -2.62 -20.09 -10.40
C ALA A 29 -2.02 -19.45 -11.65
N ASN A 30 -1.63 -20.30 -12.62
CA ASN A 30 -1.16 -19.83 -13.93
C ASN A 30 -2.40 -19.50 -14.78
N ARG A 31 -2.70 -18.23 -14.96
CA ARG A 31 -3.87 -17.74 -15.67
C ARG A 31 -3.48 -16.81 -16.82
N PRO A 32 -4.39 -16.57 -17.77
CA PRO A 32 -4.13 -15.58 -18.82
C PRO A 32 -3.80 -14.20 -18.22
N VAL A 33 -2.92 -13.45 -18.90
CA VAL A 33 -2.44 -12.13 -18.42
C VAL A 33 -3.59 -11.19 -18.14
N SER A 34 -4.66 -11.21 -18.95
CA SER A 34 -5.83 -10.35 -18.73
C SER A 34 -6.49 -10.60 -17.39
N GLU A 35 -6.62 -11.87 -16.97
CA GLU A 35 -7.19 -12.22 -15.67
C GLU A 35 -6.25 -11.84 -14.53
N LEU A 36 -4.95 -12.06 -14.71
CA LEU A 36 -3.94 -11.67 -13.73
C LEU A 36 -3.95 -10.17 -13.49
N HIS A 37 -4.07 -9.39 -14.56
CA HIS A 37 -4.13 -7.93 -14.47
C HIS A 37 -5.36 -7.46 -13.71
N LEU A 38 -6.53 -8.03 -13.97
CA LEU A 38 -7.77 -7.68 -13.27
C LEU A 38 -7.66 -7.97 -11.77
N GLN A 39 -7.08 -9.12 -11.40
CA GLN A 39 -6.88 -9.46 -10.00
C GLN A 39 -5.91 -8.50 -9.32
N ALA A 40 -4.84 -8.10 -10.02
CA ALA A 40 -3.87 -7.16 -9.48
C ALA A 40 -4.51 -5.78 -9.25
N VAL A 41 -5.30 -5.28 -10.21
CA VAL A 41 -6.01 -4.00 -10.09
C VAL A 41 -6.93 -4.02 -8.87
N GLU A 42 -7.65 -5.10 -8.64
CA GLU A 42 -8.53 -5.23 -7.47
C GLU A 42 -7.74 -5.12 -6.16
N GLN A 43 -6.60 -5.77 -6.08
CA GLN A 43 -5.83 -5.82 -4.83
C GLN A 43 -5.00 -4.57 -4.55
N VAL A 44 -4.77 -3.72 -5.55
CA VAL A 44 -4.06 -2.45 -5.33
C VAL A 44 -5.01 -1.28 -5.05
N ARG A 45 -6.31 -1.52 -5.08
CA ARG A 45 -7.29 -0.47 -4.75
C ARG A 45 -7.11 0.06 -3.34
N ALA A 46 -7.39 1.35 -3.16
CA ALA A 46 -7.28 1.99 -1.86
C ALA A 46 -8.16 1.32 -0.79
N SER A 47 -9.36 0.87 -1.16
CA SER A 47 -10.25 0.18 -0.23
C SER A 47 -9.67 -1.16 0.25
N TYR A 48 -9.07 -1.93 -0.65
CA TYR A 48 -8.42 -3.18 -0.29
C TYR A 48 -7.21 -2.93 0.60
N GLN A 49 -6.38 -1.95 0.26
CA GLN A 49 -5.21 -1.60 1.06
C GLN A 49 -5.61 -1.06 2.43
N SER A 50 -6.71 -0.32 2.52
CA SER A 50 -7.25 0.16 3.79
C SER A 50 -7.65 -0.98 4.72
N GLN A 51 -8.24 -2.04 4.17
CA GLN A 51 -8.55 -3.24 4.94
C GLN A 51 -7.28 -3.94 5.41
N ALA A 52 -6.28 -4.05 4.54
CA ALA A 52 -4.99 -4.64 4.89
C ALA A 52 -4.30 -3.82 5.99
N TYR A 53 -4.38 -2.50 5.92
CA TYR A 53 -3.87 -1.61 6.96
C TYR A 53 -4.43 -1.97 8.34
N ALA A 54 -5.75 -2.12 8.43
CA ALA A 54 -6.43 -2.42 9.69
C ALA A 54 -5.99 -3.77 10.27
N VAL A 55 -5.72 -4.76 9.42
CA VAL A 55 -5.25 -6.08 9.86
C VAL A 55 -3.79 -6.04 10.31
N ILE A 56 -2.96 -5.30 9.61
CA ILE A 56 -1.50 -5.29 9.82
C ILE A 56 -1.09 -4.40 10.98
N GLU A 57 -1.76 -3.27 11.18
CA GLU A 57 -1.34 -2.25 12.16
C GLU A 57 -1.01 -2.81 13.54
N PRO A 58 -1.85 -3.65 14.15
CA PRO A 58 -1.56 -4.18 15.49
C PRO A 58 -0.39 -5.16 15.55
N LEU A 59 0.11 -5.61 14.40
CA LEU A 59 1.20 -6.58 14.33
C LEU A 59 2.58 -5.93 14.16
N LEU A 60 2.63 -4.60 13.99
CA LEU A 60 3.86 -3.88 13.66
C LEU A 60 4.68 -3.55 14.90
N THR A 61 6.00 -3.46 14.70
CA THR A 61 6.89 -2.86 15.70
C THR A 61 6.63 -1.36 15.78
N GLU A 62 7.18 -0.70 16.82
CA GLU A 62 7.03 0.75 16.98
C GLU A 62 7.57 1.53 15.78
N GLU A 63 8.73 1.12 15.26
CA GLU A 63 9.33 1.79 14.10
C GLU A 63 8.49 1.61 12.85
N GLU A 64 8.00 0.41 12.62
CA GLU A 64 7.12 0.11 11.49
C GLU A 64 5.82 0.89 11.59
N ALA A 65 5.21 0.91 12.76
CA ALA A 65 3.98 1.65 13.00
C ALA A 65 4.20 3.17 12.80
N ALA A 66 5.36 3.68 13.17
CA ALA A 66 5.69 5.08 12.95
C ALA A 66 5.78 5.41 11.46
N ALA A 67 6.39 4.53 10.65
CA ALA A 67 6.46 4.71 9.20
C ALA A 67 5.07 4.69 8.57
N LEU A 68 4.23 3.75 9.00
CA LEU A 68 2.85 3.64 8.56
C LEU A 68 2.07 4.93 8.83
N LYS A 69 2.15 5.44 10.04
CA LYS A 69 1.41 6.64 10.46
C LYS A 69 1.91 7.89 9.75
N ARG A 70 3.21 8.02 9.52
CA ARG A 70 3.75 9.16 8.77
C ARG A 70 3.18 9.21 7.37
N GLY A 71 3.09 8.07 6.68
CA GLY A 71 2.49 8.00 5.36
C GLY A 71 1.01 8.33 5.38
N ARG A 72 0.27 7.77 6.35
CA ARG A 72 -1.16 8.04 6.50
C ARG A 72 -1.45 9.53 6.71
N ASN A 73 -0.57 10.21 7.43
CA ASN A 73 -0.78 11.61 7.84
C ASN A 73 -0.20 12.63 6.88
N LEU A 74 0.22 12.23 5.67
CA LEU A 74 0.72 13.17 4.67
C LEU A 74 -0.39 14.12 4.24
N ASN A 75 -0.12 15.43 4.41
CA ASN A 75 -1.07 16.48 4.06
C ASN A 75 -0.91 16.97 2.62
N SER A 76 0.23 16.72 2.00
CA SER A 76 0.55 17.19 0.65
C SER A 76 -0.04 16.30 -0.44
N VAL A 77 -0.56 15.14 -0.11
CA VAL A 77 -1.15 14.21 -1.05
C VAL A 77 -2.65 14.45 -1.11
N LYS A 78 -3.16 14.74 -2.32
CA LYS A 78 -4.59 14.99 -2.52
C LYS A 78 -5.29 13.69 -2.89
N PRO A 79 -6.39 13.32 -2.21
CA PRO A 79 -7.15 12.13 -2.59
C PRO A 79 -7.86 12.35 -3.93
N PRO A 80 -8.17 11.27 -4.65
CA PRO A 80 -8.96 11.37 -5.88
C PRO A 80 -10.38 11.87 -5.58
N LYS A 81 -11.00 12.52 -6.58
CA LYS A 81 -12.33 13.15 -6.42
C LYS A 81 -13.41 12.21 -5.90
N ASN A 82 -13.39 10.96 -6.36
CA ASN A 82 -14.43 9.97 -6.03
C ASN A 82 -13.95 8.95 -5.01
N GLY A 83 -12.81 9.20 -4.36
CA GLY A 83 -12.23 8.27 -3.40
C GLY A 83 -12.60 8.61 -1.97
N ASN A 84 -12.61 7.58 -1.12
CA ASN A 84 -12.72 7.75 0.32
C ASN A 84 -11.39 8.26 0.86
N VAL A 85 -11.40 9.39 1.54
CA VAL A 85 -10.19 10.02 2.07
C VAL A 85 -9.46 9.10 3.06
N ARG A 86 -10.21 8.43 3.93
CA ARG A 86 -9.63 7.50 4.90
C ARG A 86 -8.91 6.35 4.21
N ASP A 87 -9.56 5.75 3.21
CA ASP A 87 -8.98 4.62 2.47
C ASP A 87 -7.74 5.05 1.72
N TYR A 88 -7.77 6.23 1.09
CA TYR A 88 -6.63 6.77 0.37
C TYR A 88 -5.44 7.01 1.31
N ARG A 89 -5.69 7.62 2.47
CA ARG A 89 -4.63 7.88 3.46
C ARG A 89 -4.05 6.60 4.04
N ARG A 90 -4.89 5.60 4.28
CA ARG A 90 -4.44 4.28 4.76
C ARG A 90 -3.62 3.56 3.69
N ALA A 91 -4.02 3.64 2.43
CA ALA A 91 -3.24 3.09 1.33
C ALA A 91 -1.86 3.73 1.23
N THR A 92 -1.79 5.07 1.34
CA THR A 92 -0.53 5.80 1.34
C THR A 92 0.34 5.38 2.52
N GLY A 93 -0.24 5.20 3.71
CA GLY A 93 0.47 4.70 4.88
C GLY A 93 1.05 3.32 4.66
N LEU A 94 0.26 2.41 4.10
CA LEU A 94 0.70 1.05 3.80
C LEU A 94 1.85 1.04 2.80
N GLU A 95 1.76 1.86 1.75
CA GLU A 95 2.83 1.99 0.76
C GLU A 95 4.11 2.55 1.38
N SER A 96 4.00 3.55 2.28
CA SER A 96 5.15 4.06 3.03
C SER A 96 5.81 2.98 3.87
N LEU A 97 5.01 2.13 4.51
CA LEU A 97 5.53 1.01 5.28
C LEU A 97 6.31 0.05 4.39
N PHE A 98 5.76 -0.32 3.25
CA PHE A 98 6.46 -1.22 2.32
C PHE A 98 7.74 -0.60 1.78
N GLY A 99 7.76 0.70 1.54
CA GLY A 99 8.97 1.40 1.14
C GLY A 99 10.01 1.43 2.26
N TYR A 100 9.58 1.53 3.51
CA TYR A 100 10.44 1.50 4.69
C TYR A 100 11.11 0.13 4.87
N LEU A 101 10.35 -0.93 4.64
CA LEU A 101 10.88 -2.29 4.75
C LEU A 101 11.85 -2.61 3.61
#